data_46016994e29abf04bee03e0f0926d707
#
_entry.id   46016994e29abf04bee03e0f0926d707
#
_cell.length_a   1.000
_cell.length_b   1.000
_cell.length_c   1.000
_cell.angle_alpha   90.00
_cell.angle_beta   90.00
_cell.angle_gamma   90.00
#
_symmetry.space_group_name_H-M   'P 1'
#
loop_
_entity.id
_entity.type
_entity.pdbx_description
1 polymer ?
#
loop_
_entity_poly.entity_id
_entity_poly.type
_entity_poly.pdbx_seq_one_letter_code
_entity_poly.pdbx_strand_id
1 'polypeptide(L)'
;MTMSREDIIRELHKYFQVSELVCEHTHSKWGERSWRFLDTDYLHALLIIRRDILQLPMTCNHTGANQRGLRCNMCELVKEKKKNYLSSHILGKAGDFTITGLTAQEARERIKNNARLLPCNIRLEDKVTWLHFDVLPQFGITEKVYLFRE
;
A
#
# COMPACT_ATOMS: atom_id res chain seq x y z
N MET A 1 -11.37 -19.81 0.58
CA MET A 1 -11.69 -19.36 1.94
C MET A 1 -11.07 -17.99 2.19
N THR A 2 -11.84 -17.05 2.71
CA THR A 2 -11.39 -15.69 2.98
C THR A 2 -10.62 -15.66 4.29
N MET A 3 -9.45 -15.03 4.30
CA MET A 3 -8.68 -14.84 5.54
C MET A 3 -9.34 -13.78 6.41
N SER A 4 -9.33 -13.97 7.72
CA SER A 4 -9.76 -12.93 8.65
C SER A 4 -8.75 -11.80 8.67
N ARG A 5 -9.19 -10.61 9.11
CA ARG A 5 -8.28 -9.46 9.26
C ARG A 5 -7.13 -9.79 10.22
N GLU A 6 -7.42 -10.49 11.30
CA GLU A 6 -6.42 -10.88 12.28
C GLU A 6 -5.37 -11.82 11.69
N ASP A 7 -5.81 -12.76 10.85
CA ASP A 7 -4.88 -13.69 10.18
C ASP A 7 -4.01 -12.96 9.17
N ILE A 8 -4.58 -12.01 8.41
CA ILE A 8 -3.84 -11.18 7.47
C ILE A 8 -2.73 -10.41 8.19
N ILE A 9 -3.07 -9.74 9.29
CA ILE A 9 -2.11 -8.96 10.07
C ILE A 9 -1.03 -9.88 10.65
N ARG A 10 -1.42 -11.04 11.17
CA ARG A 10 -0.45 -12.01 11.70
C ARG A 10 0.56 -12.44 10.64
N GLU A 11 0.08 -12.70 9.41
CA GLU A 11 0.98 -13.08 8.31
C GLU A 11 1.85 -11.89 7.89
N LEU A 12 1.29 -10.68 7.85
CA LEU A 12 2.05 -9.48 7.50
C LEU A 12 3.19 -9.18 8.48
N HIS A 13 3.05 -9.55 9.76
CA HIS A 13 4.12 -9.37 10.75
C HIS A 13 5.41 -10.11 10.36
N LYS A 14 5.32 -11.09 9.48
CA LYS A 14 6.51 -11.80 8.98
C LYS A 14 7.32 -10.95 8.02
N TYR A 15 6.73 -9.89 7.47
CA TYR A 15 7.32 -9.09 6.42
C TYR A 15 7.42 -7.61 6.76
N PHE A 16 6.54 -7.08 7.59
CA PHE A 16 6.43 -5.65 7.89
C PHE A 16 6.20 -5.38 9.35
N GLN A 17 6.77 -4.28 9.82
CA GLN A 17 6.33 -3.65 11.06
C GLN A 17 5.35 -2.54 10.68
N VAL A 18 4.35 -2.28 11.53
CA VAL A 18 3.34 -1.26 11.20
C VAL A 18 3.94 0.13 11.05
N SER A 19 5.06 0.41 11.73
CA SER A 19 5.79 1.67 11.58
C SER A 19 6.25 1.94 10.15
N GLU A 20 6.42 0.89 9.34
CA GLU A 20 6.79 1.03 7.93
C GLU A 20 5.61 1.44 7.06
N LEU A 21 4.40 1.21 7.52
CA LEU A 21 3.19 1.34 6.70
C LEU A 21 2.35 2.58 7.05
N VAL A 22 2.68 3.26 8.12
CA VAL A 22 2.00 4.49 8.56
C VAL A 22 3.02 5.59 8.80
N CYS A 23 2.58 6.86 8.77
CA CYS A 23 3.48 7.97 9.07
C CYS A 23 3.94 7.93 10.54
N GLU A 24 5.06 8.61 10.79
CA GLU A 24 5.63 8.64 12.15
C GLU A 24 4.68 9.26 13.19
N HIS A 25 3.87 10.25 12.78
CA HIS A 25 2.90 10.87 13.68
C HIS A 25 1.89 9.85 14.20
N THR A 26 1.37 9.04 13.29
CA THR A 26 0.39 8.00 13.64
C THR A 26 1.03 6.93 14.51
N HIS A 27 2.22 6.47 14.13
CA HIS A 27 2.91 5.44 14.90
C HIS A 27 3.29 5.92 16.29
N SER A 28 3.77 7.16 16.42
CA SER A 28 4.13 7.73 17.72
C SER A 28 2.95 7.78 18.68
N LYS A 29 1.76 8.08 18.17
CA LYS A 29 0.56 8.18 18.99
C LYS A 29 -0.08 6.82 19.28
N TRP A 30 -0.16 5.95 18.29
CA TRP A 30 -0.98 4.74 18.34
C TRP A 30 -0.16 3.45 18.47
N GLY A 31 1.14 3.48 18.14
CA GLY A 31 2.01 2.30 18.22
C GLY A 31 1.46 1.14 17.40
N GLU A 32 1.45 -0.04 17.98
CA GLU A 32 0.96 -1.26 17.33
C GLU A 32 -0.52 -1.17 16.95
N ARG A 33 -1.29 -0.34 17.64
CA ARG A 33 -2.70 -0.13 17.31
C ARG A 33 -2.89 0.60 15.98
N SER A 34 -1.81 1.09 15.37
CA SER A 34 -1.87 1.77 14.06
C SER A 34 -2.43 0.87 12.96
N TRP A 35 -2.34 -0.45 13.11
CA TRP A 35 -2.94 -1.39 12.15
C TRP A 35 -4.42 -1.08 11.89
N ARG A 36 -5.13 -0.54 12.88
CA ARG A 36 -6.57 -0.25 12.79
C ARG A 36 -6.92 0.77 11.70
N PHE A 37 -5.97 1.60 11.31
CA PHE A 37 -6.19 2.65 10.31
C PHE A 37 -5.93 2.19 8.89
N LEU A 38 -5.48 0.94 8.71
CA LEU A 38 -5.21 0.38 7.38
C LEU A 38 -6.38 -0.50 6.96
N ASP A 39 -6.80 -0.30 5.72
CA ASP A 39 -7.94 -0.99 5.11
C ASP A 39 -7.65 -2.49 4.97
N THR A 40 -8.65 -3.33 5.25
CA THR A 40 -8.47 -4.78 5.21
C THR A 40 -8.14 -5.29 3.81
N ASP A 41 -8.79 -4.77 2.77
CA ASP A 41 -8.51 -5.18 1.39
C ASP A 41 -7.11 -4.79 0.98
N TYR A 42 -6.67 -3.58 1.38
CA TYR A 42 -5.30 -3.13 1.15
C TYR A 42 -4.29 -4.07 1.81
N LEU A 43 -4.51 -4.41 3.08
CA LEU A 43 -3.62 -5.32 3.81
C LEU A 43 -3.57 -6.69 3.17
N HIS A 44 -4.72 -7.21 2.74
CA HIS A 44 -4.77 -8.52 2.09
C HIS A 44 -4.04 -8.50 0.74
N ALA A 45 -4.27 -7.46 -0.06
CA ALA A 45 -3.54 -7.30 -1.33
C ALA A 45 -2.04 -7.18 -1.09
N LEU A 46 -1.62 -6.40 -0.07
CA LEU A 46 -0.20 -6.26 0.27
C LEU A 46 0.42 -7.61 0.61
N LEU A 47 -0.27 -8.42 1.40
CA LEU A 47 0.21 -9.75 1.77
C LEU A 47 0.41 -10.63 0.53
N ILE A 48 -0.57 -10.67 -0.36
CA ILE A 48 -0.50 -11.50 -1.58
C ILE A 48 0.61 -11.00 -2.50
N ILE A 49 0.72 -9.67 -2.69
CA ILE A 49 1.78 -9.09 -3.52
C ILE A 49 3.15 -9.45 -2.96
N ARG A 50 3.35 -9.30 -1.65
CA ARG A 50 4.66 -9.58 -1.02
C ARG A 50 4.99 -11.05 -1.01
N ARG A 51 4.05 -11.88 -0.56
CA ARG A 51 4.31 -13.30 -0.28
C ARG A 51 4.21 -14.18 -1.51
N ASP A 52 3.19 -13.94 -2.35
CA ASP A 52 2.84 -14.88 -3.42
C ASP A 52 3.22 -14.40 -4.82
N ILE A 53 3.23 -13.10 -5.08
CA ILE A 53 3.50 -12.57 -6.42
C ILE A 53 4.96 -12.17 -6.59
N LEU A 54 5.43 -11.19 -5.82
CA LEU A 54 6.80 -10.69 -5.98
C LEU A 54 7.84 -11.54 -5.26
N GLN A 55 7.50 -12.03 -4.08
CA GLN A 55 8.38 -12.89 -3.27
C GLN A 55 9.75 -12.26 -2.98
N LEU A 56 9.78 -10.94 -2.91
CA LEU A 56 10.99 -10.14 -2.67
C LEU A 56 10.73 -9.10 -1.60
N PRO A 57 11.77 -8.65 -0.88
CA PRO A 57 11.59 -7.60 0.12
C PRO A 57 10.99 -6.33 -0.49
N MET A 58 10.02 -5.77 0.20
CA MET A 58 9.34 -4.53 -0.17
C MET A 58 9.55 -3.53 0.96
N THR A 59 9.97 -2.31 0.63
CA THR A 59 10.19 -1.26 1.61
C THR A 59 9.23 -0.11 1.35
N CYS A 60 8.44 0.25 2.37
CA CYS A 60 7.55 1.41 2.34
C CYS A 60 8.29 2.61 2.94
N ASN A 61 8.06 2.92 4.21
CA ASN A 61 8.81 3.98 4.88
C ASN A 61 10.26 3.53 5.12
N HIS A 62 11.20 4.45 4.97
CA HIS A 62 12.60 4.23 5.27
C HIS A 62 13.23 5.55 5.70
N THR A 63 14.51 5.53 6.08
CA THR A 63 15.23 6.74 6.48
C THR A 63 15.11 7.82 5.39
N GLY A 64 14.57 8.97 5.76
CA GLY A 64 14.38 10.11 4.84
C GLY A 64 13.07 10.06 4.04
N ALA A 65 12.24 9.01 4.21
CA ALA A 65 10.97 8.91 3.47
C ALA A 65 9.95 8.19 4.34
N ASN A 66 9.22 8.94 5.17
CA ASN A 66 8.28 8.38 6.16
C ASN A 66 6.82 8.70 5.88
N GLN A 67 6.48 9.09 4.64
CA GLN A 67 5.13 9.42 4.23
C GLN A 67 4.70 8.60 2.99
N ARG A 68 5.24 7.40 2.86
CA ARG A 68 4.98 6.53 1.71
C ARG A 68 3.78 5.59 1.91
N GLY A 69 3.34 5.41 3.15
CA GLY A 69 2.13 4.65 3.50
C GLY A 69 0.99 5.57 3.88
N LEU A 70 0.31 5.26 4.99
CA LEU A 70 -0.75 6.11 5.53
C LEU A 70 -0.18 7.48 5.88
N ARG A 71 -0.87 8.54 5.44
CA ARG A 71 -0.56 9.93 5.76
C ARG A 71 -1.68 10.51 6.61
N CYS A 72 -1.31 11.26 7.64
CA CYS A 72 -2.27 11.97 8.47
C CYS A 72 -2.23 13.48 8.18
N ASN A 73 -3.10 14.23 8.86
CA ASN A 73 -3.16 15.68 8.68
C ASN A 73 -1.92 16.43 9.16
N MET A 74 -1.03 15.77 9.89
CA MET A 74 0.24 16.37 10.35
C MET A 74 1.37 16.20 9.34
N CYS A 75 1.22 15.34 8.33
CA CYS A 75 2.26 15.09 7.33
C CYS A 75 2.46 16.32 6.44
N GLU A 76 3.73 16.62 6.15
CA GLU A 76 4.08 17.77 5.30
C GLU A 76 3.41 17.68 3.92
N LEU A 77 3.40 16.50 3.32
CA LEU A 77 2.79 16.31 2.00
C LEU A 77 1.28 16.57 2.00
N VAL A 78 0.63 16.48 3.15
CA VAL A 78 -0.80 16.80 3.29
C VAL A 78 -0.99 18.27 3.62
N LYS A 79 -0.21 18.81 4.56
CA LYS A 79 -0.29 20.22 4.98
C LYS A 79 -0.08 21.19 3.82
N GLU A 80 0.88 20.91 2.95
CA GLU A 80 1.23 21.80 1.84
C GLU A 80 0.13 21.93 0.80
N LYS A 81 -0.84 21.02 0.79
CA LYS A 81 -1.96 21.09 -0.18
C LYS A 81 -2.89 22.28 0.08
N LYS A 82 -3.06 22.69 1.34
CA LYS A 82 -3.87 23.87 1.75
C LYS A 82 -5.28 23.86 1.16
N LYS A 83 -5.86 22.68 0.99
CA LYS A 83 -7.20 22.51 0.42
C LYS A 83 -7.76 21.17 0.90
N ASN A 84 -9.04 20.91 0.61
CA ASN A 84 -9.58 19.58 0.85
C ASN A 84 -8.80 18.58 -0.01
N TYR A 85 -8.10 17.68 0.66
CA TYR A 85 -7.22 16.72 0.00
C TYR A 85 -7.49 15.33 0.55
N LEU A 86 -8.10 14.50 -0.28
CA LEU A 86 -8.37 13.10 0.03
C LEU A 86 -7.64 12.24 -0.99
N SER A 87 -6.67 11.48 -0.52
CA SER A 87 -5.93 10.55 -1.35
C SER A 87 -6.10 9.15 -0.77
N SER A 88 -5.76 8.14 -1.57
CA SER A 88 -5.77 6.76 -1.09
C SER A 88 -4.83 6.56 0.11
N HIS A 89 -3.74 7.33 0.20
CA HIS A 89 -2.84 7.30 1.35
C HIS A 89 -3.52 7.77 2.64
N ILE A 90 -4.29 8.84 2.58
CA ILE A 90 -5.00 9.38 3.74
C ILE A 90 -6.06 8.39 4.24
N LEU A 91 -6.65 7.65 3.31
CA LEU A 91 -7.72 6.71 3.63
C LEU A 91 -7.21 5.35 4.15
N GLY A 92 -5.89 5.18 4.26
CA GLY A 92 -5.30 3.91 4.71
C GLY A 92 -5.41 2.82 3.65
N LYS A 93 -5.51 3.18 2.38
CA LYS A 93 -5.76 2.25 1.27
C LYS A 93 -4.60 2.14 0.29
N ALA A 94 -3.47 2.79 0.57
CA ALA A 94 -2.35 2.86 -0.38
C ALA A 94 -0.99 2.79 0.28
N GLY A 95 -0.02 2.36 -0.49
CA GLY A 95 1.39 2.46 -0.13
C GLY A 95 2.25 2.59 -1.37
N ASP A 96 3.38 3.26 -1.19
CA ASP A 96 4.45 3.38 -2.18
C ASP A 96 5.62 2.53 -1.71
N PHE A 97 6.12 1.67 -2.57
CA PHE A 97 7.15 0.68 -2.19
C PHE A 97 8.32 0.70 -3.14
N THR A 98 9.49 0.37 -2.59
CA THR A 98 10.66 0.00 -3.36
C THR A 98 10.84 -1.51 -3.23
N ILE A 99 11.08 -2.19 -4.34
CA ILE A 99 11.22 -3.64 -4.37
C ILE A 99 12.69 -3.98 -4.56
N THR A 100 13.24 -4.76 -3.64
CA THR A 100 14.63 -5.20 -3.77
C THR A 100 14.76 -6.12 -4.99
N GLY A 101 15.60 -5.75 -5.94
CA GLY A 101 15.91 -6.58 -7.09
C GLY A 101 15.00 -6.40 -8.30
N LEU A 102 14.01 -5.49 -8.23
CA LEU A 102 13.12 -5.19 -9.36
C LEU A 102 12.96 -3.68 -9.52
N THR A 103 12.84 -3.23 -10.77
CA THR A 103 12.35 -1.89 -11.04
C THR A 103 10.85 -1.85 -10.76
N ALA A 104 10.32 -0.64 -10.59
CA ALA A 104 8.86 -0.47 -10.41
C ALA A 104 8.09 -1.03 -11.61
N GLN A 105 8.62 -0.83 -12.82
CA GLN A 105 7.97 -1.35 -14.04
C GLN A 105 7.94 -2.88 -14.03
N GLU A 106 9.04 -3.52 -13.67
CA GLU A 106 9.08 -4.98 -13.57
C GLU A 106 8.11 -5.50 -12.51
N ALA A 107 8.00 -4.81 -11.38
CA ALA A 107 7.06 -5.18 -10.34
C ALA A 107 5.61 -5.06 -10.83
N ARG A 108 5.26 -3.96 -11.51
CA ARG A 108 3.92 -3.79 -12.09
C ARG A 108 3.58 -4.91 -13.07
N GLU A 109 4.53 -5.28 -13.93
CA GLU A 109 4.32 -6.37 -14.89
C GLU A 109 4.06 -7.71 -14.20
N ARG A 110 4.82 -8.03 -13.16
CA ARG A 110 4.60 -9.26 -12.38
C ARG A 110 3.22 -9.29 -11.73
N ILE A 111 2.80 -8.17 -11.18
CA ILE A 111 1.48 -8.06 -10.56
C ILE A 111 0.39 -8.27 -11.60
N LYS A 112 0.48 -7.62 -12.74
CA LYS A 112 -0.48 -7.76 -13.84
C LYS A 112 -0.55 -9.21 -14.32
N ASN A 113 0.60 -9.84 -14.49
CA ASN A 113 0.67 -11.23 -14.99
C ASN A 113 0.14 -12.25 -13.99
N ASN A 114 0.02 -11.87 -12.73
CA ASN A 114 -0.46 -12.73 -11.64
C ASN A 114 -1.72 -12.17 -10.98
N ALA A 115 -2.48 -11.35 -11.70
CA ALA A 115 -3.65 -10.68 -11.17
C ALA A 115 -4.68 -11.64 -10.56
N ARG A 116 -4.75 -12.88 -11.05
CA ARG A 116 -5.68 -13.90 -10.55
C ARG A 116 -5.46 -14.23 -9.07
N LEU A 117 -4.28 -13.96 -8.54
CA LEU A 117 -3.96 -14.24 -7.13
C LEU A 117 -4.46 -13.15 -6.19
N LEU A 118 -4.79 -11.97 -6.71
CA LEU A 118 -5.21 -10.84 -5.89
C LEU A 118 -6.60 -11.09 -5.28
N PRO A 119 -6.79 -10.72 -4.01
CA PRO A 119 -8.08 -10.92 -3.34
C PRO A 119 -9.14 -9.89 -3.72
N CYS A 120 -8.75 -8.79 -4.36
CA CYS A 120 -9.65 -7.69 -4.72
C CYS A 120 -9.04 -6.91 -5.89
N ASN A 121 -9.83 -5.98 -6.44
CA ASN A 121 -9.33 -5.09 -7.48
C ASN A 121 -8.37 -4.07 -6.89
N ILE A 122 -7.28 -3.80 -7.60
CA ILE A 122 -6.29 -2.81 -7.19
C ILE A 122 -6.00 -1.83 -8.32
N ARG A 123 -5.44 -0.67 -7.96
CA ARG A 123 -4.91 0.28 -8.92
C ARG A 123 -3.39 0.33 -8.78
N LEU A 124 -2.70 0.48 -9.89
CA LEU A 124 -1.25 0.72 -9.94
C LEU A 124 -1.00 2.08 -10.59
N GLU A 125 -0.19 2.93 -9.95
CA GLU A 125 0.20 4.19 -10.56
C GLU A 125 1.29 3.92 -11.61
N ASP A 126 1.03 4.34 -12.85
CA ASP A 126 1.94 4.13 -13.96
C ASP A 126 2.91 5.31 -14.10
N LYS A 127 4.05 5.08 -14.76
CA LYS A 127 5.05 6.11 -15.09
C LYS A 127 5.73 6.76 -13.89
N VAL A 128 5.75 6.06 -12.74
CA VAL A 128 6.52 6.48 -11.57
C VAL A 128 7.61 5.45 -11.27
N THR A 129 8.65 5.87 -10.55
CA THR A 129 9.81 5.02 -10.28
C THR A 129 9.68 4.20 -8.99
N TRP A 130 8.53 4.28 -8.33
CA TRP A 130 8.20 3.47 -7.18
C TRP A 130 6.96 2.64 -7.50
N LEU A 131 6.70 1.61 -6.71
CA LEU A 131 5.49 0.83 -6.84
C LEU A 131 4.42 1.43 -5.93
N HIS A 132 3.47 2.14 -6.53
CA HIS A 132 2.26 2.57 -5.83
C HIS A 132 1.16 1.58 -6.16
N PHE A 133 0.51 1.03 -5.13
CA PHE A 133 -0.77 0.36 -5.34
C PHE A 133 -1.76 0.81 -4.29
N ASP A 134 -3.03 0.79 -4.66
CA ASP A 134 -4.12 1.09 -3.76
C ASP A 134 -5.36 0.27 -4.10
N VAL A 135 -6.31 0.26 -3.18
CA VAL A 135 -7.58 -0.42 -3.34
C VAL A 135 -8.75 0.58 -3.42
N LEU A 136 -8.46 1.81 -3.83
CA LEU A 136 -9.48 2.82 -4.00
C LEU A 136 -10.43 2.40 -5.12
N PRO A 137 -11.75 2.37 -4.88
CA PRO A 137 -12.70 1.94 -5.92
C PRO A 137 -12.66 2.90 -7.11
N GLN A 138 -12.78 2.32 -8.30
CA GLN A 138 -12.82 3.08 -9.55
C GLN A 138 -14.12 2.72 -10.27
N PHE A 139 -15.00 3.69 -10.43
CA PHE A 139 -16.31 3.46 -11.04
C PHE A 139 -16.15 2.98 -12.49
N GLY A 140 -16.89 1.93 -12.84
CA GLY A 140 -16.90 1.40 -14.20
C GLY A 140 -15.70 0.53 -14.56
N ILE A 141 -14.73 0.35 -13.63
CA ILE A 141 -13.57 -0.49 -13.87
C ILE A 141 -13.81 -1.85 -13.22
N THR A 142 -13.71 -2.90 -14.05
CA THR A 142 -13.90 -4.29 -13.63
C THR A 142 -12.61 -5.09 -13.63
N GLU A 143 -11.55 -4.58 -14.24
CA GLU A 143 -10.25 -5.25 -14.25
C GLU A 143 -9.68 -5.37 -12.85
N LYS A 144 -9.06 -6.52 -12.58
CA LYS A 144 -8.41 -6.79 -11.30
C LYS A 144 -7.28 -5.80 -11.03
N VAL A 145 -6.58 -5.39 -12.07
CA VAL A 145 -5.47 -4.44 -12.00
C VAL A 145 -5.72 -3.30 -12.98
N TYR A 146 -5.90 -2.10 -12.46
CA TYR A 146 -6.13 -0.90 -13.26
C TYR A 146 -4.92 0.04 -13.14
N LEU A 147 -4.35 0.45 -14.29
CA LEU A 147 -3.25 1.40 -14.32
C LEU A 147 -3.81 2.82 -14.42
N PHE A 148 -3.29 3.73 -13.59
CA PHE A 148 -3.70 5.13 -13.64
C PHE A 148 -2.48 6.04 -13.60
N ARG A 149 -2.67 7.29 -13.98
CA ARG A 149 -1.66 8.36 -13.90
C ARG A 149 -2.27 9.55 -13.17
N GLU A 150 -1.46 10.23 -12.37
CA GLU A 150 -1.84 11.52 -11.78
C GLU A 150 -1.53 12.68 -12.70
#